data_24176ade1b37bdc61f25c265864df6a0
#
_entry.id   24176ade1b37bdc61f25c265864df6a0
#
_cell.length_a   1.000
_cell.length_b   1.000
_cell.length_c   1.000
_cell.angle_alpha   90.00
_cell.angle_beta   90.00
_cell.angle_gamma   90.00
#
_symmetry.space_group_name_H-M   'P 1'
#
loop_
_entity.id
_entity.type
_entity.pdbx_description
1 polymer ?
#
loop_
_entity_poly.entity_id
_entity_poly.type
_entity_poly.pdbx_seq_one_letter_code
_entity_poly.pdbx_strand_id
1 'polypeptide(L)'
;MREAVIVSTARTPIGKAYRGSFNNTHAQTLAGHAISEAVKRAKVDPNDVDDVILGAAAQQGTQQGNIARQSLLRAGLPTSVAGMSIDRQCASGMMAIATAAKQIIDDGMNITVGGGVESVSLVRNENFRMDNARDPWLENEMPELYMTMIETAETVADRYGRSRERQDEYALQSQMRTAHAQRNGFMDDEIVPLNSVSYTHLTLPTTGD
;
A
#
# COMPACT_ATOMS: atom_id res chain seq x y z
N MET A 1 -9.85 11.20 -27.13
CA MET A 1 -9.27 11.32 -25.78
C MET A 1 -8.46 10.06 -25.55
N ARG A 2 -7.24 10.15 -25.04
CA ARG A 2 -6.43 8.97 -24.75
C ARG A 2 -7.02 8.23 -23.55
N GLU A 3 -6.98 6.91 -23.55
CA GLU A 3 -7.50 6.08 -22.45
C GLU A 3 -6.34 5.39 -21.74
N ALA A 4 -6.43 5.27 -20.42
CA ALA A 4 -5.54 4.44 -19.61
C ALA A 4 -6.23 3.10 -19.31
N VAL A 5 -5.53 2.00 -19.53
CA VAL A 5 -6.02 0.64 -19.28
C VAL A 5 -5.07 -0.09 -18.31
N ILE A 6 -5.63 -0.91 -17.44
CA ILE A 6 -4.85 -1.78 -16.56
C ILE A 6 -4.55 -3.07 -17.32
N VAL A 7 -3.28 -3.34 -17.56
CA VAL A 7 -2.84 -4.53 -18.32
C VAL A 7 -2.26 -5.65 -17.44
N SER A 8 -1.91 -5.34 -16.21
CA SER A 8 -1.35 -6.30 -15.25
C SER A 8 -1.54 -5.86 -13.82
N THR A 9 -1.67 -6.82 -12.92
CA THR A 9 -1.68 -6.61 -11.48
C THR A 9 -0.79 -7.62 -10.79
N ALA A 10 -0.18 -7.21 -9.67
CA ALA A 10 0.56 -8.09 -8.78
C ALA A 10 0.56 -7.53 -7.36
N ARG A 11 0.48 -8.40 -6.36
CA ARG A 11 0.65 -8.03 -4.95
C ARG A 11 1.42 -9.09 -4.19
N THR A 12 2.09 -8.70 -3.13
CA THR A 12 2.62 -9.64 -2.14
C THR A 12 1.50 -10.18 -1.26
N PRO A 13 1.69 -11.31 -0.58
CA PRO A 13 0.87 -11.64 0.59
C PRO A 13 0.93 -10.52 1.63
N ILE A 14 -0.07 -10.44 2.49
CA ILE A 14 -0.12 -9.48 3.60
C ILE A 14 0.48 -10.14 4.84
N GLY A 15 1.48 -9.50 5.45
CA GLY A 15 2.06 -9.89 6.74
C GLY A 15 1.41 -9.12 7.89
N LYS A 16 1.18 -9.79 9.02
CA LYS A 16 0.73 -9.14 10.26
C LYS A 16 1.85 -8.25 10.81
N ALA A 17 1.54 -6.98 11.06
CA ALA A 17 2.51 -6.05 11.65
C ALA A 17 3.04 -6.59 13.00
N TYR A 18 4.35 -6.46 13.22
CA TYR A 18 5.10 -6.87 14.43
C TYR A 18 5.15 -8.37 14.73
N ARG A 19 4.30 -9.19 14.12
CA ARG A 19 4.17 -10.63 14.40
C ARG A 19 4.16 -11.50 13.15
N GLY A 20 4.23 -10.92 11.97
CA GLY A 20 4.16 -11.64 10.70
C GLY A 20 5.53 -11.88 10.08
N SER A 21 5.54 -12.64 9.00
CA SER A 21 6.76 -13.08 8.30
C SER A 21 7.52 -11.94 7.63
N PHE A 22 6.87 -10.79 7.37
CA PHE A 22 7.49 -9.64 6.70
C PHE A 22 8.00 -8.55 7.65
N ASN A 23 8.02 -8.81 8.98
CA ASN A 23 8.42 -7.81 9.97
C ASN A 23 9.81 -7.21 9.74
N ASN A 24 10.73 -8.01 9.18
CA ASN A 24 12.11 -7.61 8.87
C ASN A 24 12.35 -7.44 7.36
N THR A 25 11.30 -7.43 6.55
CA THR A 25 11.41 -7.24 5.10
C THR A 25 11.26 -5.77 4.75
N HIS A 26 12.30 -5.20 4.16
CA HIS A 26 12.30 -3.79 3.76
C HIS A 26 11.18 -3.48 2.75
N ALA A 27 10.60 -2.29 2.85
CA ALA A 27 9.54 -1.84 1.95
C ALA A 27 9.96 -1.88 0.47
N GLN A 28 11.22 -1.54 0.18
CA GLN A 28 11.78 -1.61 -1.17
C GLN A 28 11.75 -3.04 -1.73
N THR A 29 11.95 -4.04 -0.88
CA THR A 29 11.90 -5.45 -1.29
C THR A 29 10.47 -5.87 -1.59
N LEU A 30 9.51 -5.50 -0.73
CA LEU A 30 8.09 -5.80 -0.94
C LEU A 30 7.56 -5.17 -2.23
N ALA A 31 7.75 -3.86 -2.38
CA ALA A 31 7.27 -3.13 -3.55
C ALA A 31 8.03 -3.53 -4.82
N GLY A 32 9.36 -3.66 -4.74
CA GLY A 32 10.18 -4.08 -5.89
C GLY A 32 9.78 -5.46 -6.42
N HIS A 33 9.43 -6.40 -5.56
CA HIS A 33 8.92 -7.72 -5.95
C HIS A 33 7.59 -7.61 -6.72
N ALA A 34 6.64 -6.83 -6.21
CA ALA A 34 5.35 -6.62 -6.89
C ALA A 34 5.51 -5.88 -8.23
N ILE A 35 6.35 -4.84 -8.28
CA ILE A 35 6.63 -4.09 -9.51
C ILE A 35 7.26 -5.00 -10.57
N SER A 36 8.30 -5.74 -10.20
CA SER A 36 8.99 -6.67 -11.12
C SER A 36 8.03 -7.68 -11.73
N GLU A 37 7.17 -8.27 -10.90
CA GLU A 37 6.20 -9.25 -11.39
C GLU A 37 5.08 -8.61 -12.23
N ALA A 38 4.61 -7.41 -11.88
CA ALA A 38 3.61 -6.70 -12.68
C ALA A 38 4.14 -6.38 -14.09
N VAL A 39 5.37 -5.86 -14.21
CA VAL A 39 6.03 -5.58 -15.49
C VAL A 39 6.22 -6.86 -16.30
N LYS A 40 6.71 -7.93 -15.66
CA LYS A 40 6.88 -9.24 -16.31
C LYS A 40 5.56 -9.81 -16.83
N ARG A 41 4.48 -9.77 -16.06
CA ARG A 41 3.14 -10.24 -16.45
C ARG A 41 2.57 -9.41 -17.60
N ALA A 42 2.82 -8.11 -17.60
CA ALA A 42 2.44 -7.22 -18.70
C ALA A 42 3.21 -7.51 -20.00
N LYS A 43 4.32 -8.25 -19.93
CA LYS A 43 5.23 -8.52 -21.07
C LYS A 43 5.78 -7.23 -21.69
N VAL A 44 6.02 -6.24 -20.85
CA VAL A 44 6.56 -4.94 -21.22
C VAL A 44 8.08 -4.96 -21.06
N ASP A 45 8.81 -4.32 -21.97
CA ASP A 45 10.23 -4.06 -21.77
C ASP A 45 10.37 -3.06 -20.58
N PRO A 46 11.17 -3.35 -19.54
CA PRO A 46 11.44 -2.41 -18.47
C PRO A 46 11.95 -1.03 -18.94
N ASN A 47 12.58 -0.94 -20.10
CA ASN A 47 13.05 0.32 -20.69
C ASN A 47 11.91 1.20 -21.24
N ASP A 48 10.74 0.63 -21.48
CA ASP A 48 9.56 1.35 -21.98
C ASP A 48 8.70 1.93 -20.87
N VAL A 49 9.03 1.67 -19.60
CA VAL A 49 8.32 2.24 -18.44
C VAL A 49 8.76 3.69 -18.25
N ASP A 50 7.80 4.61 -18.27
CA ASP A 50 8.06 6.06 -18.12
C ASP A 50 8.18 6.45 -16.65
N ASP A 51 7.25 5.98 -15.79
CA ASP A 51 7.21 6.37 -14.38
C ASP A 51 6.62 5.27 -13.47
N VAL A 52 7.04 5.28 -12.21
CA VAL A 52 6.50 4.44 -11.14
C VAL A 52 6.00 5.32 -10.00
N ILE A 53 4.70 5.28 -9.72
CA ILE A 53 4.08 6.04 -8.65
C ILE A 53 3.71 5.08 -7.53
N LEU A 54 4.25 5.28 -6.32
CA LEU A 54 3.88 4.50 -5.14
C LEU A 54 3.32 5.37 -4.03
N GLY A 55 2.21 4.91 -3.47
CA GLY A 55 1.64 5.45 -2.26
C GLY A 55 2.26 4.83 -1.01
N ALA A 56 2.59 5.67 -0.02
CA ALA A 56 3.02 5.26 1.31
C ALA A 56 2.58 6.30 2.33
N ALA A 57 1.85 5.89 3.37
CA ALA A 57 1.30 6.82 4.35
C ALA A 57 2.35 7.28 5.39
N ALA A 58 3.31 6.44 5.72
CA ALA A 58 4.37 6.79 6.67
C ALA A 58 5.73 6.83 5.95
N GLN A 59 6.12 8.01 5.48
CA GLN A 59 7.37 8.18 4.72
C GLN A 59 8.60 8.34 5.61
N GLN A 60 8.78 7.40 6.52
CA GLN A 60 9.92 7.30 7.45
C GLN A 60 10.53 5.89 7.40
N GLY A 61 11.62 5.67 8.13
CA GLY A 61 12.28 4.37 8.19
C GLY A 61 12.62 3.82 6.80
N THR A 62 12.20 2.61 6.49
CA THR A 62 12.45 2.00 5.17
C THR A 62 11.67 2.67 4.03
N GLN A 63 10.72 3.54 4.33
CA GLN A 63 9.88 4.24 3.35
C GLN A 63 10.31 5.69 3.15
N GLN A 64 11.38 6.13 3.81
CA GLN A 64 11.88 7.50 3.66
C GLN A 64 12.52 7.73 2.28
N GLY A 65 12.64 9.00 1.98
CA GLY A 65 13.26 9.43 0.70
C GLY A 65 12.46 9.10 -0.52
N ASN A 66 12.32 8.83 -1.44
CA ASN A 66 11.41 8.42 -2.51
C ASN A 66 11.31 6.89 -2.60
N ILE A 67 10.34 6.30 -1.90
CA ILE A 67 10.17 4.84 -1.87
C ILE A 67 9.85 4.27 -3.27
N ALA A 68 9.16 5.02 -4.13
CA ALA A 68 8.89 4.59 -5.49
C ALA A 68 10.19 4.42 -6.28
N ARG A 69 11.08 5.43 -6.23
CA ARG A 69 12.38 5.39 -6.89
C ARG A 69 13.25 4.24 -6.38
N GLN A 70 13.30 4.03 -5.07
CA GLN A 70 14.07 2.95 -4.49
C GLN A 70 13.51 1.57 -4.89
N SER A 71 12.19 1.44 -4.93
CA SER A 71 11.51 0.19 -5.26
C SER A 71 11.64 -0.19 -6.74
N LEU A 72 11.55 0.76 -7.66
CA LEU A 72 11.74 0.48 -9.08
C LEU A 72 13.17 0.02 -9.40
N LEU A 73 14.17 0.63 -8.75
CA LEU A 73 15.56 0.19 -8.86
C LEU A 73 15.76 -1.20 -8.24
N ARG A 74 15.09 -1.47 -7.12
CA ARG A 74 15.08 -2.79 -6.48
C ARG A 74 14.38 -3.86 -7.33
N ALA A 75 13.39 -3.46 -8.15
CA ALA A 75 12.71 -4.31 -9.12
C ALA A 75 13.56 -4.63 -10.36
N GLY A 76 14.67 -3.94 -10.55
CA GLY A 76 15.56 -4.08 -11.70
C GLY A 76 15.18 -3.20 -12.91
N LEU A 77 14.32 -2.21 -12.74
CA LEU A 77 14.04 -1.24 -13.78
C LEU A 77 15.25 -0.31 -14.00
N PRO A 78 15.46 0.20 -15.21
CA PRO A 78 16.61 1.05 -15.52
C PRO A 78 16.56 2.41 -14.81
N THR A 79 17.71 3.04 -14.68
CA THR A 79 17.84 4.36 -14.02
C THR A 79 17.15 5.51 -14.76
N SER A 80 16.77 5.31 -16.02
CA SER A 80 15.99 6.26 -16.82
C SER A 80 14.54 6.38 -16.36
N VAL A 81 13.97 5.34 -15.73
CA VAL A 81 12.58 5.35 -15.25
C VAL A 81 12.44 6.32 -14.07
N ALA A 82 11.49 7.23 -14.15
CA ALA A 82 11.18 8.15 -13.05
C ALA A 82 10.48 7.44 -11.89
N GLY A 83 10.40 8.08 -10.73
CA GLY A 83 9.68 7.55 -9.59
C GLY A 83 9.14 8.64 -8.69
N MET A 84 7.87 8.53 -8.28
CA MET A 84 7.21 9.48 -7.40
C MET A 84 6.52 8.78 -6.24
N SER A 85 6.81 9.22 -5.01
CA SER A 85 6.09 8.79 -3.82
C SER A 85 5.02 9.81 -3.46
N ILE A 86 3.82 9.32 -3.14
CA ILE A 86 2.71 10.17 -2.72
C ILE A 86 2.11 9.68 -1.40
N ASP A 87 1.57 10.62 -0.65
CA ASP A 87 0.84 10.38 0.59
C ASP A 87 -0.57 10.98 0.50
N ARG A 88 -1.55 10.15 0.73
CA ARG A 88 -2.95 10.47 1.01
C ARG A 88 -3.47 9.49 2.06
N GLN A 89 -2.67 9.26 3.10
CA GLN A 89 -2.95 8.30 4.16
C GLN A 89 -3.36 6.92 3.58
N CYS A 90 -4.41 6.29 4.07
CA CYS A 90 -4.87 4.96 3.61
C CYS A 90 -5.29 4.91 2.13
N ALA A 91 -5.53 6.06 1.49
CA ALA A 91 -5.88 6.15 0.06
C ALA A 91 -4.66 6.35 -0.86
N SER A 92 -3.44 6.33 -0.33
CA SER A 92 -2.20 6.62 -1.09
C SER A 92 -2.03 5.71 -2.30
N GLY A 93 -2.26 4.41 -2.15
CA GLY A 93 -2.15 3.44 -3.25
C GLY A 93 -3.17 3.69 -4.36
N MET A 94 -4.43 3.97 -4.02
CA MET A 94 -5.46 4.33 -4.99
C MET A 94 -5.11 5.63 -5.69
N MET A 95 -4.60 6.63 -4.96
CA MET A 95 -4.19 7.91 -5.54
C MET A 95 -2.99 7.75 -6.49
N ALA A 96 -2.07 6.85 -6.19
CA ALA A 96 -0.95 6.50 -7.06
C ALA A 96 -1.44 5.94 -8.40
N ILE A 97 -2.39 5.00 -8.38
CA ILE A 97 -3.01 4.44 -9.59
C ILE A 97 -3.73 5.53 -10.39
N ALA A 98 -4.52 6.39 -9.73
CA ALA A 98 -5.21 7.49 -10.39
C ALA A 98 -4.23 8.49 -11.02
N THR A 99 -3.09 8.76 -10.37
CA THR A 99 -2.03 9.62 -10.90
C THR A 99 -1.35 8.99 -12.11
N ALA A 100 -1.01 7.71 -12.03
CA ALA A 100 -0.43 6.95 -13.15
C ALA A 100 -1.36 6.97 -14.38
N ALA A 101 -2.66 6.80 -14.18
CA ALA A 101 -3.64 6.90 -15.26
C ALA A 101 -3.69 8.30 -15.88
N LYS A 102 -3.63 9.36 -15.06
CA LYS A 102 -3.60 10.75 -15.55
C LYS A 102 -2.35 11.06 -16.36
N GLN A 103 -1.20 10.55 -15.94
CA GLN A 103 0.05 10.70 -16.71
C GLN A 103 -0.08 10.10 -18.13
N ILE A 104 -0.81 8.98 -18.27
CA ILE A 104 -1.10 8.40 -19.60
C ILE A 104 -2.06 9.29 -20.38
N ILE A 105 -3.14 9.78 -19.75
CA ILE A 105 -4.22 10.53 -20.41
C ILE A 105 -3.77 11.94 -20.78
N ASP A 106 -3.18 12.66 -19.85
CA ASP A 106 -2.93 14.09 -19.92
C ASP A 106 -1.47 14.42 -20.26
N ASP A 107 -0.49 13.70 -19.70
CA ASP A 107 0.94 13.99 -19.86
C ASP A 107 1.57 13.24 -21.06
N GLY A 108 0.82 12.33 -21.68
CA GLY A 108 1.25 11.62 -22.88
C GLY A 108 2.19 10.44 -22.64
N MET A 109 2.41 10.02 -21.40
CA MET A 109 3.18 8.82 -21.08
C MET A 109 2.54 7.56 -21.69
N ASN A 110 3.32 6.54 -21.97
CA ASN A 110 2.84 5.33 -22.59
C ASN A 110 2.61 4.21 -21.59
N ILE A 111 3.56 4.03 -20.67
CA ILE A 111 3.53 2.94 -19.69
C ILE A 111 3.91 3.48 -18.32
N THR A 112 2.98 3.39 -17.38
CA THR A 112 3.21 3.79 -16.00
C THR A 112 2.83 2.66 -15.04
N VAL A 113 3.46 2.64 -13.88
CA VAL A 113 3.16 1.69 -12.79
C VAL A 113 2.61 2.47 -11.61
N GLY A 114 1.41 2.14 -11.16
CA GLY A 114 0.78 2.73 -9.98
C GLY A 114 0.51 1.69 -8.90
N GLY A 115 0.84 1.97 -7.65
CA GLY A 115 0.61 1.04 -6.55
C GLY A 115 0.89 1.64 -5.18
N GLY A 116 1.17 0.79 -4.19
CA GLY A 116 1.50 1.26 -2.84
C GLY A 116 2.25 0.21 -2.03
N VAL A 117 2.87 0.66 -0.97
CA VAL A 117 3.59 -0.18 0.00
C VAL A 117 3.50 0.42 1.39
N GLU A 118 3.34 -0.46 2.40
CA GLU A 118 3.40 -0.04 3.79
C GLU A 118 4.10 -1.11 4.63
N SER A 119 5.21 -0.76 5.26
CA SER A 119 5.94 -1.61 6.20
C SER A 119 5.77 -1.05 7.62
N VAL A 120 4.64 -1.36 8.26
CA VAL A 120 4.34 -0.86 9.60
C VAL A 120 5.43 -1.23 10.61
N SER A 121 5.91 -2.46 10.58
CA SER A 121 6.89 -2.97 11.56
C SER A 121 8.24 -2.26 11.50
N LEU A 122 8.71 -1.89 10.30
CA LEU A 122 10.01 -1.21 10.13
C LEU A 122 9.91 0.32 10.11
N VAL A 123 8.70 0.86 10.20
CA VAL A 123 8.47 2.30 10.19
C VAL A 123 7.92 2.78 11.53
N ARG A 124 6.83 2.18 12.02
CA ARG A 124 6.19 2.56 13.29
C ARG A 124 6.77 1.73 14.46
N ASN A 125 8.01 1.98 14.78
CA ASN A 125 8.77 1.36 15.86
C ASN A 125 9.35 2.44 16.79
N GLU A 126 10.25 2.09 17.68
CA GLU A 126 10.90 3.01 18.63
C GLU A 126 11.69 4.16 17.98
N ASN A 127 12.03 4.02 16.70
CA ASN A 127 12.74 5.04 15.93
C ASN A 127 11.78 5.97 15.14
N PHE A 128 10.46 5.76 15.24
CA PHE A 128 9.48 6.59 14.56
C PHE A 128 9.42 7.98 15.17
N ARG A 129 9.78 8.98 14.40
CA ARG A 129 9.88 10.35 14.88
C ARG A 129 8.53 11.02 14.94
N MET A 130 8.19 11.48 16.15
CA MET A 130 6.97 12.26 16.44
C MET A 130 7.29 13.69 16.91
N ASP A 131 8.58 14.04 16.90
CA ASP A 131 9.01 15.40 17.30
C ASP A 131 8.37 16.43 16.37
N ASN A 132 7.68 17.40 16.93
CA ASN A 132 6.95 18.43 16.19
C ASN A 132 5.90 17.91 15.19
N ALA A 133 5.40 16.69 15.39
CA ALA A 133 4.38 16.10 14.51
C ALA A 133 3.01 16.78 14.63
N ARG A 134 2.79 17.56 15.69
CA ARG A 134 1.58 18.34 15.91
C ARG A 134 1.90 19.82 15.88
N ASP A 135 1.15 20.55 15.09
CA ASP A 135 1.21 22.01 15.05
C ASP A 135 0.37 22.59 16.19
N PRO A 136 0.94 23.44 17.07
CA PRO A 136 0.21 23.96 18.23
C PRO A 136 -1.01 24.81 17.87
N TRP A 137 -1.00 25.49 16.73
CA TRP A 137 -2.15 26.24 16.25
C TRP A 137 -3.27 25.31 15.82
N LEU A 138 -2.95 24.25 15.05
CA LEU A 138 -3.92 23.24 14.66
C LEU A 138 -4.47 22.45 15.84
N GLU A 139 -3.66 22.17 16.85
CA GLU A 139 -4.15 21.53 18.10
C GLU A 139 -5.19 22.39 18.82
N ASN A 140 -5.05 23.71 18.76
CA ASN A 140 -5.98 24.63 19.38
C ASN A 140 -7.24 24.86 18.54
N GLU A 141 -7.08 25.07 17.23
CA GLU A 141 -8.17 25.48 16.34
C GLU A 141 -8.95 24.29 15.75
N MET A 142 -8.29 23.14 15.59
CA MET A 142 -8.86 21.94 14.95
C MET A 142 -8.39 20.66 15.66
N PRO A 143 -8.65 20.49 16.95
CA PRO A 143 -8.13 19.35 17.73
C PRO A 143 -8.53 17.99 17.15
N GLU A 144 -9.68 17.90 16.46
CA GLU A 144 -10.18 16.69 15.83
C GLU A 144 -9.25 16.17 14.72
N LEU A 145 -8.39 17.01 14.15
CA LEU A 145 -7.39 16.60 13.16
C LEU A 145 -6.47 15.51 13.70
N TYR A 146 -6.18 15.56 14.99
CA TYR A 146 -5.28 14.63 15.67
C TYR A 146 -5.98 13.47 16.38
N MET A 147 -7.29 13.35 16.19
CA MET A 147 -8.09 12.26 16.72
C MET A 147 -7.61 10.92 16.16
N THR A 148 -7.51 9.91 16.99
CA THR A 148 -7.17 8.56 16.54
C THR A 148 -8.31 7.96 15.69
N MET A 149 -8.00 6.95 14.87
CA MET A 149 -9.02 6.28 14.07
C MET A 149 -10.07 5.55 14.93
N ILE A 150 -9.71 5.11 16.13
CA ILE A 150 -10.66 4.51 17.08
C ILE A 150 -11.62 5.57 17.59
N GLU A 151 -11.12 6.70 18.06
CA GLU A 151 -11.95 7.82 18.51
C GLU A 151 -12.85 8.36 17.37
N THR A 152 -12.31 8.43 16.17
CA THR A 152 -13.09 8.79 14.98
C THR A 152 -14.23 7.80 14.74
N ALA A 153 -13.98 6.49 14.85
CA ALA A 153 -14.99 5.47 14.68
C ALA A 153 -16.08 5.54 15.75
N GLU A 154 -15.72 5.77 17.02
CA GLU A 154 -16.68 5.99 18.11
C GLU A 154 -17.53 7.23 17.87
N THR A 155 -16.90 8.34 17.46
CA THR A 155 -17.61 9.57 17.10
C THR A 155 -18.61 9.36 15.96
N VAL A 156 -18.24 8.57 14.94
CA VAL A 156 -19.13 8.22 13.83
C VAL A 156 -20.27 7.33 14.31
N ALA A 157 -19.98 6.35 15.17
CA ALA A 157 -20.98 5.45 15.72
C ALA A 157 -22.06 6.24 16.51
N ASP A 158 -21.63 7.14 17.39
CA ASP A 158 -22.52 7.99 18.18
C ASP A 158 -23.31 8.94 17.26
N ARG A 159 -22.64 9.65 16.37
CA ARG A 159 -23.27 10.65 15.48
C ARG A 159 -24.35 10.05 14.60
N TYR A 160 -24.15 8.83 14.12
CA TYR A 160 -25.09 8.16 13.20
C TYR A 160 -25.91 7.05 13.87
N GLY A 161 -25.89 6.95 15.19
CA GLY A 161 -26.68 5.99 15.96
C GLY A 161 -26.40 4.53 15.60
N ARG A 162 -25.11 4.16 15.43
CA ARG A 162 -24.72 2.78 15.10
C ARG A 162 -24.53 1.97 16.37
N SER A 163 -25.45 1.05 16.63
CA SER A 163 -25.38 0.19 17.82
C SER A 163 -24.16 -0.74 17.76
N ARG A 164 -23.77 -1.26 18.91
CA ARG A 164 -22.69 -2.25 19.02
C ARG A 164 -22.98 -3.51 18.21
N GLU A 165 -24.21 -4.00 18.26
CA GLU A 165 -24.65 -5.18 17.52
C GLU A 165 -24.45 -4.98 16.01
N ARG A 166 -24.82 -3.79 15.50
CA ARG A 166 -24.64 -3.47 14.07
C ARG A 166 -23.18 -3.42 13.66
N GLN A 167 -22.32 -2.94 14.54
CA GLN A 167 -20.87 -2.93 14.30
C GLN A 167 -20.31 -4.35 14.25
N ASP A 168 -20.72 -5.21 15.18
CA ASP A 168 -20.30 -6.62 15.25
C ASP A 168 -20.81 -7.44 14.05
N GLU A 169 -22.06 -7.24 13.64
CA GLU A 169 -22.62 -7.85 12.41
C GLU A 169 -21.80 -7.49 11.17
N TYR A 170 -21.43 -6.21 11.02
CA TYR A 170 -20.63 -5.76 9.90
C TYR A 170 -19.21 -6.35 9.93
N ALA A 171 -18.58 -6.38 11.10
CA ALA A 171 -17.27 -6.98 11.28
C ALA A 171 -17.29 -8.47 10.92
N LEU A 172 -18.28 -9.23 11.42
CA LEU A 172 -18.47 -10.64 11.08
C LEU A 172 -18.66 -10.83 9.57
N GLN A 173 -19.51 -10.03 8.94
CA GLN A 173 -19.75 -10.09 7.50
C GLN A 173 -18.45 -9.85 6.71
N SER A 174 -17.62 -8.89 7.13
CA SER A 174 -16.32 -8.61 6.51
C SER A 174 -15.40 -9.82 6.58
N GLN A 175 -15.28 -10.47 7.75
CA GLN A 175 -14.48 -11.68 7.92
C GLN A 175 -15.00 -12.84 7.06
N MET A 176 -16.30 -13.06 7.02
CA MET A 176 -16.90 -14.12 6.22
C MET A 176 -16.67 -13.92 4.71
N ARG A 177 -16.76 -12.69 4.21
CA ARG A 177 -16.46 -12.35 2.80
C ARG A 177 -15.01 -12.62 2.46
N THR A 178 -14.09 -12.22 3.33
CA THR A 178 -12.65 -12.48 3.13
C THR A 178 -12.36 -13.98 3.12
N ALA A 179 -12.88 -14.73 4.08
CA ALA A 179 -12.71 -16.17 4.14
C ALA A 179 -13.33 -16.89 2.91
N HIS A 180 -14.46 -16.39 2.42
CA HIS A 180 -15.08 -16.91 1.19
C HIS A 180 -14.17 -16.66 -0.03
N ALA A 181 -13.66 -15.44 -0.20
CA ALA A 181 -12.77 -15.08 -1.30
C ALA A 181 -11.49 -15.95 -1.30
N GLN A 182 -10.88 -16.14 -0.13
CA GLN A 182 -9.70 -17.00 0.03
C GLN A 182 -9.98 -18.45 -0.34
N ARG A 183 -11.07 -19.03 0.20
CA ARG A 183 -11.43 -20.44 -0.09
C ARG A 183 -11.76 -20.72 -1.56
N ASN A 184 -12.19 -19.70 -2.29
CA ASN A 184 -12.53 -19.82 -3.71
C ASN A 184 -11.43 -19.31 -4.65
N GLY A 185 -10.24 -18.99 -4.12
CA GLY A 185 -9.10 -18.61 -4.93
C GLY A 185 -9.23 -17.26 -5.65
N PHE A 186 -10.11 -16.35 -5.20
CA PHE A 186 -10.36 -15.09 -5.89
C PHE A 186 -9.17 -14.13 -5.93
N MET A 187 -8.15 -14.41 -5.13
CA MET A 187 -6.92 -13.60 -5.05
C MET A 187 -5.70 -14.31 -5.64
N ASP A 188 -5.82 -15.57 -6.05
CA ASP A 188 -4.67 -16.41 -6.40
C ASP A 188 -3.91 -15.87 -7.61
N ASP A 189 -4.63 -15.33 -8.60
CA ASP A 189 -4.03 -14.78 -9.82
C ASP A 189 -3.20 -13.50 -9.59
N GLU A 190 -3.48 -12.76 -8.53
CA GLU A 190 -2.77 -11.50 -8.25
C GLU A 190 -1.67 -11.64 -7.21
N ILE A 191 -1.74 -12.62 -6.31
CA ILE A 191 -0.75 -12.82 -5.25
C ILE A 191 0.51 -13.48 -5.83
N VAL A 192 1.65 -12.89 -5.54
CA VAL A 192 2.97 -13.40 -5.92
C VAL A 192 3.70 -13.89 -4.68
N PRO A 193 4.07 -15.18 -4.62
CA PRO A 193 4.84 -15.73 -3.49
C PRO A 193 6.14 -14.95 -3.26
N LEU A 194 6.45 -14.66 -2.02
CA LEU A 194 7.65 -13.93 -1.62
C LEU A 194 8.38 -14.67 -0.50
N ASN A 195 9.67 -14.93 -0.69
CA ASN A 195 10.52 -15.45 0.37
C ASN A 195 10.78 -14.39 1.43
N SER A 196 10.59 -14.73 2.70
CA SER A 196 10.91 -13.85 3.81
C SER A 196 12.10 -14.39 4.63
N VAL A 197 12.66 -13.52 5.48
CA VAL A 197 13.77 -13.91 6.38
C VAL A 197 13.34 -14.98 7.38
N SER A 198 12.05 -15.02 7.74
CA SER A 198 11.52 -15.94 8.75
C SER A 198 10.86 -17.20 8.18
N TYR A 199 10.46 -17.18 6.89
CA TYR A 199 9.76 -18.30 6.23
C TYR A 199 10.19 -18.39 4.77
N THR A 200 10.30 -19.61 4.25
CA THR A 200 10.76 -19.85 2.88
C THR A 200 9.76 -19.46 1.80
N HIS A 201 8.46 -19.58 2.07
CA HIS A 201 7.40 -19.21 1.14
C HIS A 201 6.14 -18.77 1.87
N LEU A 202 5.54 -17.68 1.38
CA LEU A 202 4.18 -17.26 1.71
C LEU A 202 3.37 -17.21 0.42
N THR A 203 2.36 -18.04 0.33
CA THR A 203 1.52 -18.19 -0.87
C THR A 203 0.16 -17.54 -0.73
N LEU A 204 -0.28 -17.18 0.47
CA LEU A 204 -1.61 -16.60 0.74
C LEU A 204 -1.49 -15.39 1.66
N PRO A 205 -2.45 -14.46 1.61
CA PRO A 205 -2.57 -13.45 2.66
C PRO A 205 -2.80 -14.18 3.97
N THR A 206 -1.79 -14.18 4.83
CA THR A 206 -1.93 -14.73 6.16
C THR A 206 -2.81 -13.80 6.97
N THR A 207 -4.08 -14.11 7.09
CA THR A 207 -4.88 -13.63 8.21
C THR A 207 -4.35 -14.36 9.44
N GLY A 208 -3.50 -13.69 10.14
CA GLY A 208 -2.77 -14.08 11.31
C GLY A 208 -3.10 -15.34 12.09
N ASP A 209 -2.08 -15.89 12.60
CA ASP A 209 -2.03 -16.47 13.95
C ASP A 209 -1.13 -15.59 14.82
#